data_81826981d244ff15e0c9759dc97ec849
#
_entry.id   81826981d244ff15e0c9759dc97ec849
#
_cell.length_a   1.000
_cell.length_b   1.000
_cell.length_c   1.000
_cell.angle_alpha   90.00
_cell.angle_beta   90.00
_cell.angle_gamma   90.00
#
_symmetry.space_group_name_H-M   'P 1'
#
loop_
_entity.id
_entity.type
_entity.pdbx_description
1 polymer ?
#
loop_
_entity_poly.entity_id
_entity_poly.type
_entity_poly.pdbx_seq_one_letter_code
_entity_poly.pdbx_strand_id
1 'polypeptide(L)'
;MKSDTEIADSTVLEEIDTIARKAGIPVKNLFHYGPYIAKVPLKLIDDHKAKKSHLILVTAITATKAGVGKTTVSIGLGMGLNHIGKKAFIALREPSLGPCFGIKGGATGGGYAQVLPPERINLHFTGDFHAITSAHNLIAAQLDNYIFQNRAEGSGLKNILWRRVMDMNDRSLRQIVTGLGGLNNGIPTEAGFDITPASEIMAILCLSKDMEDMEQRIGRIVVAHRYNGEPFTVNDLGITGPVLALLRDAIEPNLVQTTEHNPVLVHGGPFANIAHGCNSAIATRMALTFGDYVVTEAGFGADLGAEKFFNIKCRQSGLRPDLTVLVATTLSLKMHGGVPEADITKPNREGIIQGFANLDKHIENLQSFGQTVLVALNRFTSDTDEEIELIMHHCEQKGIRCVVNNAYTDGGIGAADLANAVVEEIENNPSRPLRFTYDDNDSPAVKIEKIAHIIYGAGEVVFSQKAEKKLKQIKNWNLNHLPVCIAKTQYSFSADPKRYGLVKDFQFTINDIELNAGAGFIVAIAGEMLRMPGLPKHPQAQQIKVVNGKIEGLY
;
A
#
# COMPACT_ATOMS: atom_id res chain seq x y z
N MET A 1 7.48 0.57 -30.06
CA MET A 1 7.07 1.50 -28.97
C MET A 1 8.35 1.90 -28.23
N LYS A 2 8.47 3.16 -27.75
CA LYS A 2 9.57 3.58 -26.87
C LYS A 2 9.49 2.80 -25.55
N SER A 3 10.64 2.52 -24.92
CA SER A 3 10.69 1.96 -23.57
C SER A 3 10.23 2.97 -22.52
N ASP A 4 9.89 2.51 -21.31
CA ASP A 4 9.48 3.37 -20.20
C ASP A 4 10.55 4.43 -19.89
N THR A 5 11.83 4.06 -19.93
CA THR A 5 12.97 4.96 -19.76
C THR A 5 13.05 6.01 -20.88
N GLU A 6 12.90 5.58 -22.14
CA GLU A 6 12.94 6.51 -23.29
C GLU A 6 11.79 7.52 -23.26
N ILE A 7 10.60 7.10 -22.79
CA ILE A 7 9.46 8.01 -22.60
C ILE A 7 9.77 9.03 -21.50
N ALA A 8 10.24 8.55 -20.34
CA ALA A 8 10.60 9.41 -19.21
C ALA A 8 11.69 10.43 -19.61
N ASP A 9 12.77 9.97 -20.25
CA ASP A 9 13.90 10.80 -20.69
C ASP A 9 13.52 11.81 -21.78
N SER A 10 12.55 11.48 -22.63
CA SER A 10 12.07 12.37 -23.70
C SER A 10 11.03 13.41 -23.22
N THR A 11 10.51 13.24 -22.00
CA THR A 11 9.54 14.19 -21.42
C THR A 11 10.25 15.39 -20.82
N VAL A 12 9.93 16.59 -21.31
CA VAL A 12 10.43 17.85 -20.76
C VAL A 12 9.67 18.17 -19.48
N LEU A 13 10.33 18.10 -18.33
CA LEU A 13 9.70 18.37 -17.03
C LEU A 13 9.37 19.87 -16.90
N GLU A 14 8.19 20.18 -16.37
CA GLU A 14 7.85 21.52 -15.89
C GLU A 14 8.41 21.71 -14.47
N GLU A 15 8.78 22.96 -14.15
CA GLU A 15 9.13 23.31 -12.77
C GLU A 15 7.96 23.04 -11.82
N ILE A 16 8.25 22.52 -10.62
CA ILE A 16 7.24 22.14 -9.66
C ILE A 16 6.32 23.30 -9.25
N ASP A 17 6.84 24.52 -9.30
CA ASP A 17 6.06 25.74 -9.08
C ASP A 17 4.96 25.93 -10.12
N THR A 18 5.22 25.56 -11.37
CA THR A 18 4.21 25.61 -12.44
C THR A 18 3.12 24.57 -12.19
N ILE A 19 3.51 23.36 -11.83
CA ILE A 19 2.58 22.30 -11.46
C ILE A 19 1.72 22.73 -10.26
N ALA A 20 2.34 23.30 -9.24
CA ALA A 20 1.64 23.80 -8.05
C ALA A 20 0.62 24.90 -8.39
N ARG A 21 1.00 25.88 -9.24
CA ARG A 21 0.07 26.94 -9.67
C ARG A 21 -1.11 26.38 -10.44
N LYS A 22 -0.89 25.48 -11.40
CA LYS A 22 -1.96 24.79 -12.15
C LYS A 22 -2.90 24.05 -11.20
N ALA A 23 -2.34 23.40 -10.18
CA ALA A 23 -3.07 22.67 -9.16
C ALA A 23 -3.80 23.58 -8.14
N GLY A 24 -3.48 24.87 -8.09
CA GLY A 24 -4.02 25.82 -7.10
C GLY A 24 -3.33 25.75 -5.73
N ILE A 25 -2.15 25.15 -5.66
CA ILE A 25 -1.32 25.08 -4.44
C ILE A 25 -0.48 26.37 -4.34
N PRO A 26 -0.49 27.08 -3.19
CA PRO A 26 0.28 28.31 -3.02
C PRO A 26 1.79 28.04 -3.01
N VAL A 27 2.50 28.43 -4.07
CA VAL A 27 3.94 28.18 -4.28
C VAL A 27 4.81 28.66 -3.10
N LYS A 28 4.48 29.82 -2.53
CA LYS A 28 5.22 30.40 -1.37
C LYS A 28 5.27 29.49 -0.13
N ASN A 29 4.45 28.48 -0.09
CA ASN A 29 4.36 27.55 1.04
C ASN A 29 5.15 26.26 0.80
N LEU A 30 5.60 25.99 -0.42
CA LEU A 30 6.29 24.76 -0.78
C LEU A 30 7.71 24.71 -0.19
N PHE A 31 8.13 23.49 0.19
CA PHE A 31 9.51 23.21 0.51
C PHE A 31 10.14 22.40 -0.63
N HIS A 32 11.06 23.05 -1.38
CA HIS A 32 11.60 22.50 -2.62
C HIS A 32 12.74 21.50 -2.41
N TYR A 33 12.67 20.39 -3.13
CA TYR A 33 13.74 19.40 -3.30
C TYR A 33 14.24 19.41 -4.76
N GLY A 34 14.86 20.50 -5.14
CA GLY A 34 15.24 20.80 -6.53
C GLY A 34 14.06 21.36 -7.34
N PRO A 35 14.19 21.42 -8.69
CA PRO A 35 13.22 22.12 -9.54
C PRO A 35 11.91 21.35 -9.76
N TYR A 36 11.88 20.02 -9.53
CA TYR A 36 10.79 19.16 -9.97
C TYR A 36 10.03 18.44 -8.84
N ILE A 37 10.44 18.65 -7.60
CA ILE A 37 9.88 17.99 -6.42
C ILE A 37 9.72 19.01 -5.30
N ALA A 38 8.60 18.99 -4.59
CA ALA A 38 8.41 19.81 -3.39
C ALA A 38 7.52 19.09 -2.37
N LYS A 39 7.73 19.38 -1.08
CA LYS A 39 6.79 19.01 -0.03
C LYS A 39 5.70 20.05 0.12
N VAL A 40 4.48 19.56 0.41
CA VAL A 40 3.28 20.37 0.59
C VAL A 40 2.90 20.41 2.07
N PRO A 41 2.95 21.57 2.73
CA PRO A 41 2.71 21.68 4.18
C PRO A 41 1.31 21.29 4.60
N LEU A 42 1.19 20.57 5.73
CA LEU A 42 -0.07 20.10 6.30
C LEU A 42 -1.10 21.20 6.52
N LYS A 43 -0.66 22.43 6.87
CA LYS A 43 -1.54 23.59 7.11
C LYS A 43 -2.39 23.99 5.88
N LEU A 44 -2.10 23.45 4.70
CA LEU A 44 -2.86 23.71 3.48
C LEU A 44 -4.06 22.77 3.32
N ILE A 45 -4.21 21.74 4.16
CA ILE A 45 -5.38 20.86 4.14
C ILE A 45 -6.61 21.66 4.59
N ASP A 46 -7.67 21.60 3.77
CA ASP A 46 -8.97 22.20 4.03
C ASP A 46 -10.05 21.10 3.93
N ASP A 47 -10.48 20.60 5.09
CA ASP A 47 -11.46 19.52 5.17
C ASP A 47 -12.85 19.91 4.64
N HIS A 48 -13.19 21.21 4.56
CA HIS A 48 -14.45 21.66 3.96
C HIS A 48 -14.41 21.52 2.44
N LYS A 49 -13.27 21.80 1.82
CA LYS A 49 -13.06 21.57 0.39
C LYS A 49 -12.96 20.07 0.10
N ALA A 50 -12.16 19.35 0.88
CA ALA A 50 -11.98 17.91 0.71
C ALA A 50 -13.28 17.11 0.74
N LYS A 51 -14.28 17.53 1.51
CA LYS A 51 -15.61 16.89 1.56
C LYS A 51 -16.48 17.10 0.32
N LYS A 52 -16.12 18.04 -0.55
CA LYS A 52 -16.86 18.34 -1.79
C LYS A 52 -16.27 17.65 -3.01
N SER A 53 -15.11 17.08 -2.85
CA SER A 53 -14.33 16.43 -3.93
C SER A 53 -14.58 14.93 -3.94
N HIS A 54 -14.48 14.33 -5.12
CA HIS A 54 -14.74 12.92 -5.34
C HIS A 54 -13.46 12.08 -5.16
N LEU A 55 -13.55 11.04 -4.33
CA LEU A 55 -12.48 10.08 -4.13
C LEU A 55 -12.75 8.81 -4.94
N ILE A 56 -11.78 8.42 -5.76
CA ILE A 56 -11.83 7.21 -6.59
C ILE A 56 -10.75 6.25 -6.08
N LEU A 57 -11.16 5.06 -5.68
CA LEU A 57 -10.23 3.99 -5.32
C LEU A 57 -9.92 3.13 -6.55
N VAL A 58 -8.66 2.96 -6.87
CA VAL A 58 -8.20 1.96 -7.85
C VAL A 58 -7.64 0.75 -7.13
N THR A 59 -8.17 -0.41 -7.43
CA THR A 59 -7.72 -1.70 -6.93
C THR A 59 -7.65 -2.70 -8.08
N ALA A 60 -7.38 -3.98 -7.82
CA ALA A 60 -7.28 -4.98 -8.87
C ALA A 60 -7.87 -6.33 -8.42
N ILE A 61 -8.07 -7.23 -9.37
CA ILE A 61 -8.28 -8.65 -9.06
C ILE A 61 -7.02 -9.25 -8.43
N THR A 62 -7.07 -10.50 -7.98
CA THR A 62 -5.92 -11.17 -7.34
C THR A 62 -4.65 -10.98 -8.17
N ALA A 63 -3.55 -10.58 -7.51
CA ALA A 63 -2.28 -10.32 -8.18
C ALA A 63 -1.72 -11.57 -8.86
N THR A 64 -1.04 -11.37 -9.99
CA THR A 64 -0.29 -12.40 -10.70
C THR A 64 1.18 -11.98 -10.84
N LYS A 65 2.05 -12.91 -11.21
CA LYS A 65 3.46 -12.60 -11.47
C LYS A 65 3.65 -11.64 -12.65
N ALA A 66 2.76 -11.70 -13.64
CA ALA A 66 2.77 -10.80 -14.79
C ALA A 66 2.39 -9.35 -14.42
N GLY A 67 1.83 -9.15 -13.22
CA GLY A 67 1.26 -7.87 -12.82
C GLY A 67 -0.10 -7.59 -13.50
N VAL A 68 -0.82 -6.60 -12.98
CA VAL A 68 -2.12 -6.17 -13.56
C VAL A 68 -2.09 -4.71 -14.03
N GLY A 69 -0.96 -4.01 -13.85
CA GLY A 69 -0.80 -2.62 -14.28
C GLY A 69 -1.61 -1.60 -13.47
N LYS A 70 -1.96 -1.91 -12.23
CA LYS A 70 -2.81 -1.06 -11.38
C LYS A 70 -2.30 0.38 -11.27
N THR A 71 -1.02 0.60 -10.97
CA THR A 71 -0.42 1.95 -10.86
C THR A 71 -0.50 2.70 -12.19
N THR A 72 -0.24 2.02 -13.31
CA THR A 72 -0.40 2.58 -14.66
C THR A 72 -1.84 3.03 -14.91
N VAL A 73 -2.84 2.21 -14.53
CA VAL A 73 -4.26 2.57 -14.63
C VAL A 73 -4.61 3.75 -13.71
N SER A 74 -4.07 3.78 -12.49
CA SER A 74 -4.30 4.89 -11.54
C SER A 74 -3.77 6.21 -12.08
N ILE A 75 -2.56 6.21 -12.62
CA ILE A 75 -1.94 7.38 -13.23
C ILE A 75 -2.71 7.77 -14.51
N GLY A 76 -2.95 6.80 -15.38
CA GLY A 76 -3.69 7.00 -16.63
C GLY A 76 -5.09 7.57 -16.40
N LEU A 77 -5.84 7.07 -15.42
CA LEU A 77 -7.15 7.61 -15.07
C LEU A 77 -7.06 9.07 -14.60
N GLY A 78 -6.08 9.40 -13.75
CA GLY A 78 -5.86 10.78 -13.32
C GLY A 78 -5.51 11.71 -14.49
N MET A 79 -4.67 11.22 -15.42
CA MET A 79 -4.36 11.91 -16.67
C MET A 79 -5.60 12.05 -17.56
N GLY A 80 -6.38 10.98 -17.74
CA GLY A 80 -7.62 10.96 -18.51
C GLY A 80 -8.67 11.94 -17.98
N LEU A 81 -8.85 12.01 -16.64
CA LEU A 81 -9.73 12.98 -16.01
C LEU A 81 -9.30 14.43 -16.33
N ASN A 82 -8.00 14.73 -16.23
CA ASN A 82 -7.50 16.05 -16.62
C ASN A 82 -7.64 16.30 -18.13
N HIS A 83 -7.44 15.28 -18.98
CA HIS A 83 -7.60 15.36 -20.43
C HIS A 83 -9.04 15.74 -20.83
N ILE A 84 -10.05 15.20 -20.14
CA ILE A 84 -11.47 15.56 -20.37
C ILE A 84 -11.90 16.85 -19.62
N GLY A 85 -10.94 17.64 -19.12
CA GLY A 85 -11.17 18.94 -18.49
C GLY A 85 -11.62 18.92 -17.04
N LYS A 86 -11.52 17.79 -16.34
CA LYS A 86 -11.77 17.72 -14.90
C LYS A 86 -10.49 18.07 -14.14
N LYS A 87 -10.62 18.67 -12.95
CA LYS A 87 -9.48 18.98 -12.09
C LYS A 87 -9.14 17.77 -11.22
N ALA A 88 -8.22 16.95 -11.68
CA ALA A 88 -7.88 15.70 -11.00
C ALA A 88 -6.48 15.70 -10.38
N PHE A 89 -6.37 15.08 -9.20
CA PHE A 89 -5.13 14.73 -8.51
C PHE A 89 -4.95 13.22 -8.44
N ILE A 90 -3.70 12.78 -8.37
CA ILE A 90 -3.34 11.39 -8.14
C ILE A 90 -2.60 11.31 -6.81
N ALA A 91 -2.97 10.35 -5.95
CA ALA A 91 -2.31 10.12 -4.65
C ALA A 91 -1.79 8.69 -4.57
N LEU A 92 -0.46 8.52 -4.57
CA LEU A 92 0.23 7.25 -4.67
C LEU A 92 1.12 6.96 -3.45
N ARG A 93 1.56 5.71 -3.35
CA ARG A 93 2.58 5.29 -2.39
C ARG A 93 3.97 5.60 -2.92
N GLU A 94 4.88 5.90 -1.99
CA GLU A 94 6.31 5.96 -2.26
C GLU A 94 6.87 4.54 -2.41
N PRO A 95 7.70 4.26 -3.43
CA PRO A 95 8.33 2.95 -3.61
C PRO A 95 9.46 2.71 -2.59
N SER A 96 9.63 1.44 -2.20
CA SER A 96 10.73 0.96 -1.35
C SER A 96 11.89 0.45 -2.21
N LEU A 97 13.13 0.64 -1.73
CA LEU A 97 14.33 0.17 -2.41
C LEU A 97 14.37 -1.36 -2.55
N GLY A 98 13.85 -2.09 -1.55
CA GLY A 98 13.86 -3.55 -1.57
C GLY A 98 13.22 -4.15 -2.83
N PRO A 99 11.98 -3.84 -3.19
CA PRO A 99 11.37 -4.23 -4.46
C PRO A 99 12.08 -3.68 -5.69
N CYS A 100 12.53 -2.42 -5.67
CA CYS A 100 13.21 -1.81 -6.82
C CYS A 100 14.49 -2.53 -7.19
N PHE A 101 15.29 -2.95 -6.21
CA PHE A 101 16.51 -3.73 -6.41
C PHE A 101 16.28 -5.25 -6.41
N GLY A 102 15.06 -5.71 -6.06
CA GLY A 102 14.67 -7.13 -5.97
C GLY A 102 14.03 -7.67 -7.24
N ILE A 103 12.70 -7.75 -7.27
CA ILE A 103 11.94 -8.46 -8.31
C ILE A 103 11.30 -7.51 -9.33
N LYS A 104 10.96 -6.28 -8.93
CA LYS A 104 9.99 -5.46 -9.66
C LYS A 104 10.57 -4.30 -10.47
N GLY A 105 11.79 -3.87 -10.26
CA GLY A 105 12.19 -2.55 -10.75
C GLY A 105 11.34 -1.44 -10.12
N GLY A 106 11.28 -0.26 -10.74
CA GLY A 106 10.58 0.93 -10.25
C GLY A 106 9.06 0.78 -10.15
N ALA A 107 8.43 1.65 -9.37
CA ALA A 107 6.97 1.66 -9.11
C ALA A 107 6.30 3.00 -9.48
N THR A 108 6.74 3.65 -10.55
CA THR A 108 6.27 4.96 -11.03
C THR A 108 5.29 4.89 -12.21
N GLY A 109 4.66 3.74 -12.44
CA GLY A 109 3.82 3.49 -13.61
C GLY A 109 4.62 2.93 -14.78
N GLY A 110 4.09 3.02 -16.01
CA GLY A 110 4.76 2.53 -17.22
C GLY A 110 4.13 3.11 -18.50
N GLY A 111 4.84 3.00 -19.62
CA GLY A 111 4.45 3.61 -20.88
C GLY A 111 4.33 5.13 -20.76
N TYR A 112 3.28 5.68 -21.34
CA TYR A 112 2.97 7.11 -21.19
C TYR A 112 2.28 7.47 -19.87
N ALA A 113 1.82 6.48 -19.09
CA ALA A 113 1.24 6.71 -17.77
C ALA A 113 2.30 6.55 -16.66
N GLN A 114 3.19 7.52 -16.53
CA GLN A 114 4.27 7.55 -15.54
C GLN A 114 4.25 8.80 -14.68
N VAL A 115 4.84 8.70 -13.47
CA VAL A 115 5.14 9.80 -12.55
C VAL A 115 6.63 10.14 -12.64
N LEU A 116 6.95 11.42 -12.75
CA LEU A 116 8.28 11.94 -13.01
C LEU A 116 8.79 12.87 -11.90
N PRO A 117 10.10 12.92 -11.64
CA PRO A 117 11.20 12.13 -12.23
C PRO A 117 11.34 10.76 -11.58
N PRO A 118 11.27 9.66 -12.35
CA PRO A 118 11.11 8.32 -11.79
C PRO A 118 12.37 7.82 -11.05
N GLU A 119 13.57 8.17 -11.51
CA GLU A 119 14.81 7.79 -10.83
C GLU A 119 14.90 8.39 -9.41
N ARG A 120 14.43 9.64 -9.22
CA ARG A 120 14.40 10.27 -7.91
C ARG A 120 13.39 9.58 -6.99
N ILE A 121 12.18 9.33 -7.51
CA ILE A 121 11.08 8.72 -6.76
C ILE A 121 11.43 7.29 -6.33
N ASN A 122 12.04 6.50 -7.21
CA ASN A 122 12.37 5.09 -6.93
C ASN A 122 13.60 4.88 -6.04
N LEU A 123 14.41 5.91 -5.81
CA LEU A 123 15.62 5.81 -4.98
C LEU A 123 15.42 6.52 -3.63
N HIS A 124 16.02 7.70 -3.47
CA HIS A 124 16.02 8.39 -2.17
C HIS A 124 14.92 9.44 -2.02
N PHE A 125 14.31 9.84 -3.11
CA PHE A 125 13.22 10.81 -3.24
C PHE A 125 13.47 12.08 -2.41
N THR A 126 12.76 12.25 -1.29
CA THR A 126 12.90 13.36 -0.33
C THR A 126 13.41 12.89 1.03
N GLY A 127 13.71 11.60 1.17
CA GLY A 127 14.27 11.02 2.40
C GLY A 127 13.24 10.51 3.40
N ASP A 128 11.97 10.36 3.03
CA ASP A 128 10.92 9.91 3.95
C ASP A 128 11.19 8.48 4.47
N PHE A 129 11.62 7.56 3.60
CA PHE A 129 12.04 6.22 4.01
C PHE A 129 13.24 6.22 4.95
N HIS A 130 14.22 7.12 4.71
CA HIS A 130 15.36 7.29 5.60
C HIS A 130 14.91 7.82 6.97
N ALA A 131 14.02 8.80 7.02
CA ALA A 131 13.46 9.34 8.25
C ALA A 131 12.74 8.26 9.07
N ILE A 132 11.90 7.44 8.42
CA ILE A 132 11.19 6.32 9.04
C ILE A 132 12.18 5.27 9.57
N THR A 133 13.18 4.89 8.77
CA THR A 133 14.23 3.93 9.17
C THR A 133 15.00 4.43 10.38
N SER A 134 15.40 5.71 10.36
CA SER A 134 16.14 6.35 11.48
C SER A 134 15.30 6.43 12.74
N ALA A 135 14.04 6.85 12.63
CA ALA A 135 13.10 6.92 13.75
C ALA A 135 12.86 5.54 14.39
N HIS A 136 12.63 4.52 13.57
CA HIS A 136 12.44 3.15 14.02
C HIS A 136 13.68 2.60 14.74
N ASN A 137 14.86 2.81 14.16
CA ASN A 137 16.12 2.32 14.72
C ASN A 137 16.57 3.12 15.95
N LEU A 138 16.19 4.39 16.09
CA LEU A 138 16.37 5.16 17.32
C LEU A 138 15.64 4.50 18.49
N ILE A 139 14.39 4.06 18.29
CA ILE A 139 13.63 3.34 19.33
C ILE A 139 14.37 2.06 19.73
N ALA A 140 14.86 1.27 18.75
CA ALA A 140 15.61 0.05 19.03
C ALA A 140 16.90 0.33 19.84
N ALA A 141 17.67 1.36 19.45
CA ALA A 141 18.90 1.75 20.12
C ALA A 141 18.64 2.22 21.56
N GLN A 142 17.57 3.00 21.77
CA GLN A 142 17.20 3.49 23.11
C GLN A 142 16.67 2.36 24.01
N LEU A 143 15.94 1.41 23.46
CA LEU A 143 15.50 0.23 24.20
C LEU A 143 16.69 -0.62 24.66
N ASP A 144 17.65 -0.89 23.76
CA ASP A 144 18.90 -1.59 24.12
C ASP A 144 19.69 -0.83 25.18
N ASN A 145 19.79 0.50 25.05
CA ASN A 145 20.45 1.33 26.06
C ASN A 145 19.72 1.29 27.40
N TYR A 146 18.38 1.34 27.41
CA TYR A 146 17.59 1.21 28.64
C TYR A 146 17.89 -0.13 29.35
N ILE A 147 17.89 -1.23 28.60
CA ILE A 147 18.20 -2.56 29.14
C ILE A 147 19.63 -2.61 29.67
N PHE A 148 20.59 -2.05 28.94
CA PHE A 148 21.99 -2.03 29.33
C PHE A 148 22.25 -1.22 30.59
N GLN A 149 21.70 -0.01 30.72
CA GLN A 149 21.89 0.87 31.88
C GLN A 149 21.22 0.33 33.15
N ASN A 150 20.11 -0.38 33.01
CA ASN A 150 19.36 -0.97 34.12
C ASN A 150 19.74 -2.43 34.43
N ARG A 151 20.83 -2.96 33.85
CA ARG A 151 21.19 -4.39 33.97
C ARG A 151 21.51 -4.84 35.40
N ALA A 152 22.03 -3.95 36.23
CA ALA A 152 22.43 -4.27 37.61
C ALA A 152 21.20 -4.55 38.51
N GLU A 153 20.12 -3.80 38.33
CA GLU A 153 18.88 -3.90 39.11
C GLU A 153 17.81 -4.75 38.40
N GLY A 154 18.10 -5.17 37.14
CA GLY A 154 17.15 -5.76 36.23
C GLY A 154 16.29 -4.71 35.54
N SER A 155 16.18 -4.79 34.20
CA SER A 155 15.43 -3.81 33.39
C SER A 155 13.92 -3.83 33.64
N GLY A 156 13.40 -4.84 34.36
CA GLY A 156 11.96 -5.04 34.51
C GLY A 156 11.26 -5.57 33.25
N LEU A 157 12.00 -5.80 32.16
CA LEU A 157 11.46 -6.23 30.85
C LEU A 157 11.68 -7.73 30.65
N LYS A 158 10.62 -8.41 30.21
CA LYS A 158 10.61 -9.86 29.99
C LYS A 158 10.84 -10.24 28.53
N ASN A 159 10.07 -9.62 27.62
CA ASN A 159 10.10 -9.91 26.19
C ASN A 159 10.35 -8.61 25.43
N ILE A 160 11.35 -8.60 24.58
CA ILE A 160 11.61 -7.51 23.66
C ILE A 160 10.88 -7.81 22.35
N LEU A 161 10.06 -6.86 21.89
CA LEU A 161 9.23 -7.01 20.70
C LEU A 161 9.79 -6.22 19.51
N TRP A 162 10.47 -5.09 19.81
CA TRP A 162 10.91 -4.15 18.80
C TRP A 162 12.20 -4.62 18.13
N ARG A 163 12.11 -4.79 16.82
CA ARG A 163 13.25 -5.16 15.96
C ARG A 163 13.88 -3.90 15.36
N ARG A 164 14.84 -4.06 14.47
CA ARG A 164 15.35 -2.99 13.62
C ARG A 164 14.72 -3.03 12.24
N VAL A 165 14.93 -1.99 11.43
CA VAL A 165 14.48 -1.99 10.03
C VAL A 165 15.60 -1.53 9.10
N MET A 166 15.52 -2.00 7.85
CA MET A 166 16.34 -1.56 6.73
C MET A 166 15.52 -1.62 5.45
N ASP A 167 15.66 -0.61 4.59
CA ASP A 167 14.93 -0.57 3.31
C ASP A 167 15.69 -1.30 2.20
N MET A 168 15.96 -2.58 2.42
CA MET A 168 16.60 -3.48 1.45
C MET A 168 16.19 -4.93 1.75
N ASN A 169 16.11 -5.77 0.70
CA ASN A 169 15.85 -7.20 0.86
C ASN A 169 17.14 -7.91 1.30
N ASP A 170 17.18 -8.37 2.56
CA ASP A 170 18.32 -9.13 3.09
C ASP A 170 17.87 -10.28 4.01
N ARG A 171 17.85 -11.49 3.48
CA ARG A 171 17.45 -12.69 4.24
C ARG A 171 18.36 -13.02 5.41
N SER A 172 19.63 -12.58 5.37
CA SER A 172 20.60 -12.85 6.42
C SER A 172 20.30 -12.10 7.72
N LEU A 173 19.54 -10.99 7.62
CA LEU A 173 19.17 -10.15 8.75
C LEU A 173 17.88 -10.56 9.46
N ARG A 174 17.19 -11.62 9.01
CA ARG A 174 15.94 -12.09 9.63
C ARG A 174 16.09 -12.44 11.09
N GLN A 175 17.22 -13.08 11.43
CA GLN A 175 17.60 -13.43 12.81
C GLN A 175 19.08 -13.14 12.99
N ILE A 176 19.41 -12.36 14.01
CA ILE A 176 20.78 -11.97 14.35
C ILE A 176 20.95 -11.99 15.88
N VAL A 177 22.17 -11.94 16.33
CA VAL A 177 22.50 -11.68 17.74
C VAL A 177 23.16 -10.30 17.85
N THR A 178 22.58 -9.43 18.66
CA THR A 178 23.16 -8.10 18.99
C THR A 178 23.91 -8.17 20.32
N GLY A 179 24.73 -7.14 20.62
CA GLY A 179 25.42 -6.98 21.90
C GLY A 179 26.63 -7.88 22.11
N LEU A 180 27.19 -8.49 21.03
CA LEU A 180 28.42 -9.28 21.10
C LEU A 180 29.67 -8.39 21.23
N GLY A 181 30.77 -8.92 21.77
CA GLY A 181 32.05 -8.22 21.91
C GLY A 181 32.40 -7.79 23.33
N GLY A 182 31.70 -8.31 24.34
CA GLY A 182 31.99 -8.13 25.76
C GLY A 182 31.09 -7.09 26.44
N LEU A 183 31.32 -6.90 27.73
CA LEU A 183 30.41 -6.18 28.66
C LEU A 183 30.11 -4.72 28.25
N ASN A 184 30.98 -4.08 27.51
CA ASN A 184 30.80 -2.68 27.07
C ASN A 184 29.94 -2.53 25.82
N ASN A 185 29.65 -3.64 25.11
CA ASN A 185 28.94 -3.63 23.82
C ASN A 185 27.44 -3.94 23.95
N GLY A 186 26.96 -4.22 25.15
CA GLY A 186 25.56 -4.53 25.41
C GLY A 186 25.34 -5.92 26.00
N ILE A 187 24.09 -6.34 26.01
CA ILE A 187 23.68 -7.68 26.44
C ILE A 187 23.40 -8.52 25.21
N PRO A 188 24.07 -9.68 25.03
CA PRO A 188 23.77 -10.56 23.90
C PRO A 188 22.29 -10.94 23.85
N THR A 189 21.60 -10.54 22.78
CA THR A 189 20.16 -10.72 22.64
C THR A 189 19.83 -11.13 21.20
N GLU A 190 18.92 -12.10 21.03
CA GLU A 190 18.35 -12.42 19.73
C GLU A 190 17.52 -11.25 19.22
N ALA A 191 17.77 -10.83 18.01
CA ALA A 191 17.11 -9.72 17.34
C ALA A 191 16.93 -10.01 15.84
N GLY A 192 16.56 -9.00 15.07
CA GLY A 192 16.46 -9.11 13.62
C GLY A 192 16.07 -7.80 12.99
N PHE A 193 15.97 -7.83 11.67
CA PHE A 193 15.49 -6.70 10.87
C PHE A 193 14.21 -7.06 10.13
N ASP A 194 13.31 -6.08 10.04
CA ASP A 194 12.21 -6.08 9.10
C ASP A 194 12.52 -5.08 7.97
N ILE A 195 11.81 -5.16 6.85
CA ILE A 195 11.92 -4.14 5.79
C ILE A 195 11.17 -2.88 6.22
N THR A 196 11.68 -1.70 5.88
CA THR A 196 11.09 -0.41 6.32
C THR A 196 9.58 -0.27 6.02
N PRO A 197 9.03 -0.72 4.88
CA PRO A 197 7.57 -0.71 4.65
C PRO A 197 6.73 -1.55 5.64
N ALA A 198 7.37 -2.44 6.39
CA ALA A 198 6.71 -3.24 7.44
C ALA A 198 6.77 -2.56 8.82
N SER A 199 7.46 -1.44 8.94
CA SER A 199 7.58 -0.66 10.18
C SER A 199 6.23 -0.14 10.66
N GLU A 200 5.99 -0.23 11.97
CA GLU A 200 4.84 0.44 12.58
C GLU A 200 4.91 1.98 12.40
N ILE A 201 6.12 2.57 12.37
CA ILE A 201 6.32 4.00 12.08
C ILE A 201 5.81 4.36 10.68
N MET A 202 6.05 3.51 9.66
CA MET A 202 5.49 3.69 8.32
C MET A 202 3.95 3.71 8.35
N ALA A 203 3.34 2.80 9.09
CA ALA A 203 1.89 2.75 9.23
C ALA A 203 1.35 3.97 10.00
N ILE A 204 2.03 4.42 11.04
CA ILE A 204 1.68 5.63 11.79
C ILE A 204 1.71 6.85 10.87
N LEU A 205 2.78 7.06 10.11
CA LEU A 205 2.87 8.17 9.14
C LEU A 205 1.68 8.17 8.17
N CYS A 206 1.29 7.00 7.68
CA CYS A 206 0.19 6.88 6.71
C CYS A 206 -1.21 7.05 7.31
N LEU A 207 -1.40 6.79 8.60
CA LEU A 207 -2.69 6.85 9.28
C LEU A 207 -2.89 8.09 10.15
N SER A 208 -1.83 8.86 10.41
CA SER A 208 -1.90 10.09 11.17
C SER A 208 -2.69 11.17 10.45
N LYS A 209 -3.38 12.00 11.22
CA LYS A 209 -4.17 13.14 10.74
C LYS A 209 -3.33 14.41 10.65
N ASP A 210 -2.42 14.57 11.60
CA ASP A 210 -1.53 15.71 11.80
C ASP A 210 -0.36 15.29 12.72
N MET A 211 0.47 16.27 13.11
CA MET A 211 1.64 16.07 13.95
C MET A 211 1.29 15.64 15.39
N GLU A 212 0.20 16.18 15.94
CA GLU A 212 -0.25 15.84 17.29
C GLU A 212 -0.76 14.40 17.38
N ASP A 213 -1.58 13.97 16.40
CA ASP A 213 -2.02 12.56 16.30
C ASP A 213 -0.83 11.62 16.09
N MET A 214 0.18 12.03 15.29
CA MET A 214 1.41 11.27 15.12
C MET A 214 2.18 11.11 16.44
N GLU A 215 2.31 12.15 17.21
CA GLU A 215 2.97 12.12 18.53
C GLU A 215 2.28 11.14 19.48
N GLN A 216 0.96 11.23 19.59
CA GLN A 216 0.16 10.32 20.41
C GLN A 216 0.29 8.87 19.98
N ARG A 217 0.32 8.60 18.66
CA ARG A 217 0.50 7.26 18.11
C ARG A 217 1.89 6.71 18.42
N ILE A 218 2.94 7.49 18.20
CA ILE A 218 4.33 7.10 18.49
C ILE A 218 4.45 6.73 19.98
N GLY A 219 3.90 7.54 20.88
CA GLY A 219 3.96 7.28 22.32
C GLY A 219 3.34 5.94 22.73
N ARG A 220 2.30 5.47 22.01
CA ARG A 220 1.60 4.21 22.29
C ARG A 220 2.26 2.97 21.70
N ILE A 221 3.31 3.07 20.90
CA ILE A 221 4.03 1.91 20.36
C ILE A 221 4.50 1.03 21.52
N VAL A 222 4.15 -0.26 21.47
CA VAL A 222 4.58 -1.25 22.47
C VAL A 222 5.89 -1.88 22.01
N VAL A 223 6.97 -1.66 22.76
CA VAL A 223 8.32 -2.11 22.39
C VAL A 223 8.78 -3.34 23.17
N ALA A 224 8.18 -3.60 24.34
CA ALA A 224 8.49 -4.75 25.19
C ALA A 224 7.32 -5.09 26.13
N HIS A 225 7.41 -6.23 26.81
CA HIS A 225 6.53 -6.59 27.94
C HIS A 225 7.30 -6.52 29.26
N ARG A 226 6.64 -6.01 30.30
CA ARG A 226 7.12 -6.08 31.68
C ARG A 226 6.92 -7.49 32.26
N TYR A 227 7.60 -7.80 33.36
CA TYR A 227 7.41 -9.10 34.05
C TYR A 227 5.99 -9.30 34.58
N ASN A 228 5.28 -8.23 34.94
CA ASN A 228 3.87 -8.29 35.37
C ASN A 228 2.88 -8.46 34.19
N GLY A 229 3.37 -8.53 32.95
CA GLY A 229 2.56 -8.69 31.74
C GLY A 229 2.02 -7.41 31.14
N GLU A 230 2.32 -6.23 31.72
CA GLU A 230 1.94 -4.94 31.14
C GLU A 230 2.81 -4.56 29.95
N PRO A 231 2.29 -3.74 29.00
CA PRO A 231 3.09 -3.22 27.91
C PRO A 231 4.14 -2.21 28.43
N PHE A 232 5.27 -2.16 27.74
CA PHE A 232 6.28 -1.11 27.87
C PHE A 232 6.35 -0.36 26.55
N THR A 233 6.13 0.95 26.59
CA THR A 233 5.88 1.77 25.41
C THR A 233 7.01 2.75 25.11
N VAL A 234 6.95 3.43 23.97
CA VAL A 234 7.86 4.53 23.61
C VAL A 234 7.71 5.71 24.60
N ASN A 235 6.51 5.94 25.15
CA ASN A 235 6.32 6.91 26.25
C ASN A 235 7.10 6.52 27.50
N ASP A 236 7.14 5.23 27.85
CA ASP A 236 7.93 4.75 29.00
C ASP A 236 9.45 4.93 28.79
N LEU A 237 9.91 4.89 27.51
CA LEU A 237 11.30 5.22 27.16
C LEU A 237 11.59 6.73 27.19
N GLY A 238 10.56 7.59 27.19
CA GLY A 238 10.71 9.05 27.20
C GLY A 238 11.29 9.65 25.91
N ILE A 239 11.12 8.99 24.75
CA ILE A 239 11.75 9.38 23.48
C ILE A 239 10.77 9.76 22.37
N THR A 240 9.51 9.99 22.67
CA THR A 240 8.51 10.39 21.67
C THR A 240 8.95 11.64 20.92
N GLY A 241 9.44 12.68 21.60
CA GLY A 241 9.92 13.92 20.98
C GLY A 241 11.06 13.73 19.97
N PRO A 242 12.17 13.05 20.32
CA PRO A 242 13.25 12.75 19.36
C PRO A 242 12.79 11.95 18.14
N VAL A 243 11.88 10.97 18.30
CA VAL A 243 11.30 10.21 17.19
C VAL A 243 10.48 11.12 16.28
N LEU A 244 9.64 11.99 16.87
CA LEU A 244 8.83 12.96 16.13
C LEU A 244 9.71 13.98 15.36
N ALA A 245 10.83 14.41 15.96
CA ALA A 245 11.77 15.33 15.31
C ALA A 245 12.36 14.74 14.01
N LEU A 246 12.66 13.43 13.97
CA LEU A 246 13.12 12.75 12.77
C LEU A 246 12.04 12.65 11.69
N LEU A 247 10.76 12.66 12.07
CA LEU A 247 9.62 12.53 11.15
C LEU A 247 9.00 13.86 10.74
N ARG A 248 9.50 14.99 11.27
CA ARG A 248 8.92 16.32 11.10
C ARG A 248 8.66 16.70 9.65
N ASP A 249 9.62 16.45 8.77
CA ASP A 249 9.50 16.80 7.36
C ASP A 249 8.88 15.64 6.55
N ALA A 250 9.03 14.40 7.04
CA ALA A 250 8.50 13.21 6.38
C ALA A 250 6.96 13.12 6.44
N ILE A 251 6.29 13.81 7.37
CA ILE A 251 4.82 13.83 7.45
C ILE A 251 4.17 14.63 6.32
N GLU A 252 4.91 15.54 5.67
CA GLU A 252 4.41 16.35 4.57
C GLU A 252 4.47 15.59 3.24
N PRO A 253 3.37 15.55 2.46
CA PRO A 253 3.33 14.83 1.17
C PRO A 253 4.26 15.45 0.12
N ASN A 254 4.74 14.62 -0.79
CA ASN A 254 5.62 15.01 -1.89
C ASN A 254 4.80 15.29 -3.16
N LEU A 255 4.91 16.50 -3.71
CA LEU A 255 4.32 16.90 -4.99
C LEU A 255 5.32 16.63 -6.12
N VAL A 256 4.82 15.93 -7.15
CA VAL A 256 5.51 15.62 -8.41
C VAL A 256 4.52 15.73 -9.57
N GLN A 257 4.90 15.30 -10.77
CA GLN A 257 4.08 15.41 -11.99
C GLN A 257 4.02 14.11 -12.77
N THR A 258 2.98 13.94 -13.60
CA THR A 258 2.92 12.89 -14.61
C THR A 258 3.68 13.31 -15.88
N THR A 259 3.81 12.40 -16.85
CA THR A 259 4.30 12.68 -18.21
C THR A 259 3.51 13.78 -18.94
N GLU A 260 2.26 14.05 -18.54
CA GLU A 260 1.39 15.11 -19.06
C GLU A 260 1.25 16.28 -18.07
N HIS A 261 2.19 16.44 -17.14
CA HIS A 261 2.25 17.54 -16.18
C HIS A 261 1.04 17.69 -15.25
N ASN A 262 0.36 16.58 -14.96
CA ASN A 262 -0.70 16.57 -13.96
C ASN A 262 -0.09 16.41 -12.54
N PRO A 263 -0.73 17.02 -11.51
CA PRO A 263 -0.22 16.97 -10.15
C PRO A 263 -0.38 15.59 -9.53
N VAL A 264 0.68 15.09 -8.90
CA VAL A 264 0.70 13.83 -8.16
C VAL A 264 1.25 14.06 -6.77
N LEU A 265 0.58 13.53 -5.74
CA LEU A 265 1.10 13.44 -4.38
C LEU A 265 1.58 12.02 -4.11
N VAL A 266 2.86 11.88 -3.78
CA VAL A 266 3.47 10.60 -3.40
C VAL A 266 3.84 10.65 -1.93
N HIS A 267 3.30 9.73 -1.11
CA HIS A 267 3.56 9.79 0.33
C HIS A 267 3.26 8.46 1.04
N GLY A 268 4.25 7.96 1.79
CA GLY A 268 4.19 6.70 2.52
C GLY A 268 4.14 5.46 1.63
N GLY A 269 4.70 4.36 2.10
CA GLY A 269 4.89 3.15 1.30
C GLY A 269 4.68 1.82 2.05
N PRO A 270 3.60 1.64 2.86
CA PRO A 270 3.38 0.40 3.58
C PRO A 270 2.99 -0.73 2.61
N PHE A 271 3.52 -1.94 2.84
CA PHE A 271 3.15 -3.10 2.03
C PHE A 271 1.76 -3.64 2.37
N ALA A 272 0.97 -4.02 1.35
CA ALA A 272 -0.39 -4.49 1.56
C ALA A 272 -0.50 -5.95 2.03
N ASN A 273 0.54 -6.76 1.90
CA ASN A 273 0.56 -8.14 2.37
C ASN A 273 1.00 -8.31 3.84
N ILE A 274 1.56 -7.25 4.45
CA ILE A 274 2.06 -7.25 5.84
C ILE A 274 1.64 -6.01 6.65
N ALA A 275 1.07 -4.99 6.00
CA ALA A 275 0.54 -3.76 6.57
C ALA A 275 -0.73 -3.35 5.83
N HIS A 276 -1.23 -2.11 6.02
CA HIS A 276 -2.49 -1.68 5.40
C HIS A 276 -2.39 -1.32 3.90
N GLY A 277 -1.17 -1.14 3.34
CA GLY A 277 -0.93 -1.13 1.90
C GLY A 277 -1.50 0.05 1.11
N CYS A 278 -1.72 1.19 1.74
CA CYS A 278 -2.25 2.40 1.11
C CYS A 278 -1.33 3.60 1.37
N ASN A 279 -1.37 4.60 0.48
CA ASN A 279 -0.72 5.88 0.73
C ASN A 279 -1.33 6.58 1.97
N SER A 280 -0.71 7.68 2.41
CA SER A 280 -1.16 8.36 3.62
C SER A 280 -2.57 8.96 3.51
N ALA A 281 -3.27 9.03 4.63
CA ALA A 281 -4.53 9.77 4.76
C ALA A 281 -4.30 11.27 4.50
N ILE A 282 -3.17 11.80 4.94
CA ILE A 282 -2.75 13.19 4.73
C ILE A 282 -2.65 13.51 3.23
N ALA A 283 -1.92 12.70 2.43
CA ALA A 283 -1.82 12.93 0.99
C ALA A 283 -3.17 12.86 0.29
N THR A 284 -4.04 11.93 0.69
CA THR A 284 -5.40 11.83 0.14
C THR A 284 -6.24 13.06 0.48
N ARG A 285 -6.23 13.53 1.74
CA ARG A 285 -6.94 14.77 2.16
C ARG A 285 -6.37 16.02 1.49
N MET A 286 -5.04 16.09 1.32
CA MET A 286 -4.38 17.18 0.59
C MET A 286 -4.83 17.20 -0.88
N ALA A 287 -4.83 16.04 -1.55
CA ALA A 287 -5.31 15.92 -2.92
C ALA A 287 -6.78 16.34 -3.05
N LEU A 288 -7.66 15.91 -2.13
CA LEU A 288 -9.08 16.31 -2.08
C LEU A 288 -9.28 17.80 -1.79
N THR A 289 -8.32 18.47 -1.14
CA THR A 289 -8.36 19.93 -0.91
C THR A 289 -8.19 20.72 -2.20
N PHE A 290 -7.40 20.22 -3.14
CA PHE A 290 -7.01 20.95 -4.34
C PHE A 290 -7.61 20.43 -5.64
N GLY A 291 -8.05 19.16 -5.68
CA GLY A 291 -8.70 18.53 -6.84
C GLY A 291 -10.18 18.32 -6.63
N ASP A 292 -10.95 18.35 -7.72
CA ASP A 292 -12.37 17.99 -7.70
C ASP A 292 -12.53 16.45 -7.75
N TYR A 293 -11.57 15.77 -8.38
CA TYR A 293 -11.45 14.32 -8.46
C TYR A 293 -10.08 13.87 -7.95
N VAL A 294 -10.05 12.84 -7.13
CA VAL A 294 -8.81 12.28 -6.58
C VAL A 294 -8.76 10.79 -6.84
N VAL A 295 -7.73 10.36 -7.57
CA VAL A 295 -7.46 8.94 -7.82
C VAL A 295 -6.43 8.46 -6.81
N THR A 296 -6.76 7.44 -6.04
CA THR A 296 -5.83 6.77 -5.12
C THR A 296 -5.84 5.27 -5.35
N GLU A 297 -4.79 4.58 -4.89
CA GLU A 297 -4.70 3.13 -5.06
C GLU A 297 -4.56 2.38 -3.74
N ALA A 298 -5.02 1.11 -3.74
CA ALA A 298 -4.72 0.14 -2.69
C ALA A 298 -3.80 -0.97 -3.25
N GLY A 299 -2.86 -1.44 -2.44
CA GLY A 299 -1.85 -2.42 -2.86
C GLY A 299 -2.43 -3.80 -3.16
N PHE A 300 -1.87 -4.50 -4.15
CA PHE A 300 -2.29 -5.85 -4.57
C PHE A 300 -3.77 -5.93 -4.99
N GLY A 301 -4.43 -7.06 -4.73
CA GLY A 301 -5.83 -7.30 -5.05
C GLY A 301 -6.80 -6.67 -4.06
N ALA A 302 -8.07 -6.61 -4.46
CA ALA A 302 -9.12 -6.02 -3.64
C ALA A 302 -9.36 -6.79 -2.34
N ASP A 303 -9.07 -8.08 -2.32
CA ASP A 303 -9.12 -8.94 -1.12
C ASP A 303 -8.12 -8.55 -0.04
N LEU A 304 -7.01 -7.91 -0.42
CA LEU A 304 -5.97 -7.44 0.50
C LEU A 304 -5.98 -5.92 0.65
N GLY A 305 -5.67 -5.21 -0.44
CA GLY A 305 -5.46 -3.78 -0.39
C GLY A 305 -6.76 -2.99 -0.18
N ALA A 306 -7.81 -3.28 -0.96
CA ALA A 306 -9.07 -2.56 -0.81
C ALA A 306 -9.78 -2.92 0.50
N GLU A 307 -9.75 -4.18 0.93
CA GLU A 307 -10.25 -4.58 2.25
C GLU A 307 -9.65 -3.71 3.36
N LYS A 308 -8.32 -3.56 3.40
CA LYS A 308 -7.62 -2.75 4.40
C LYS A 308 -7.82 -1.24 4.21
N PHE A 309 -7.96 -0.81 2.96
CA PHE A 309 -8.32 0.58 2.66
C PHE A 309 -9.65 0.94 3.34
N PHE A 310 -10.67 0.08 3.22
CA PHE A 310 -11.96 0.31 3.86
C PHE A 310 -11.90 0.07 5.37
N ASN A 311 -11.55 -1.14 5.80
CA ASN A 311 -11.63 -1.55 7.21
C ASN A 311 -10.61 -0.85 8.12
N ILE A 312 -9.49 -0.32 7.60
CA ILE A 312 -8.46 0.35 8.40
C ILE A 312 -8.39 1.84 8.05
N LYS A 313 -7.99 2.19 6.81
CA LYS A 313 -7.73 3.60 6.44
C LYS A 313 -9.00 4.43 6.48
N CYS A 314 -10.08 4.01 5.81
CA CYS A 314 -11.34 4.75 5.81
C CYS A 314 -11.97 4.82 7.21
N ARG A 315 -11.93 3.71 7.96
CA ARG A 315 -12.45 3.65 9.34
C ARG A 315 -11.75 4.67 10.25
N GLN A 316 -10.43 4.79 10.17
CA GLN A 316 -9.65 5.70 11.02
C GLN A 316 -9.66 7.15 10.53
N SER A 317 -9.71 7.39 9.21
CA SER A 317 -9.59 8.73 8.63
C SER A 317 -10.93 9.39 8.26
N GLY A 318 -12.02 8.63 8.19
CA GLY A 318 -13.31 9.10 7.72
C GLY A 318 -13.42 9.31 6.20
N LEU A 319 -12.39 8.93 5.43
CA LEU A 319 -12.41 8.96 3.97
C LEU A 319 -13.47 8.01 3.41
N ARG A 320 -14.11 8.40 2.30
CA ARG A 320 -15.17 7.62 1.64
C ARG A 320 -15.01 7.73 0.13
N PRO A 321 -14.66 6.64 -0.57
CA PRO A 321 -14.67 6.65 -2.03
C PRO A 321 -16.08 6.74 -2.60
N ASP A 322 -16.23 7.54 -3.64
CA ASP A 322 -17.47 7.67 -4.41
C ASP A 322 -17.60 6.56 -5.45
N LEU A 323 -16.46 5.97 -5.84
CA LEU A 323 -16.38 4.89 -6.83
C LEU A 323 -15.13 4.04 -6.60
N THR A 324 -15.22 2.75 -6.91
CA THR A 324 -14.07 1.85 -6.98
C THR A 324 -13.85 1.35 -8.40
N VAL A 325 -12.67 1.58 -8.95
CA VAL A 325 -12.20 1.01 -10.22
C VAL A 325 -11.46 -0.28 -9.95
N LEU A 326 -11.96 -1.38 -10.48
CA LEU A 326 -11.36 -2.72 -10.39
C LEU A 326 -10.59 -3.04 -11.67
N VAL A 327 -9.27 -3.10 -11.56
CA VAL A 327 -8.40 -3.42 -12.70
C VAL A 327 -8.35 -4.92 -12.93
N ALA A 328 -8.62 -5.33 -14.17
CA ALA A 328 -8.45 -6.68 -14.66
C ALA A 328 -7.62 -6.69 -15.96
N THR A 329 -7.03 -7.82 -16.31
CA THR A 329 -6.31 -8.04 -17.56
C THR A 329 -6.65 -9.42 -18.11
N THR A 330 -6.55 -9.61 -19.42
CA THR A 330 -6.70 -10.93 -20.04
C THR A 330 -5.70 -11.93 -19.45
N LEU A 331 -4.44 -11.49 -19.26
CA LEU A 331 -3.36 -12.31 -18.70
C LEU A 331 -3.68 -12.80 -17.28
N SER A 332 -4.19 -11.91 -16.41
CA SER A 332 -4.55 -12.28 -15.06
C SER A 332 -5.75 -13.22 -15.00
N LEU A 333 -6.77 -13.00 -15.85
CA LEU A 333 -7.93 -13.88 -15.94
C LEU A 333 -7.52 -15.28 -16.43
N LYS A 334 -6.71 -15.38 -17.50
CA LYS A 334 -6.19 -16.66 -17.98
C LYS A 334 -5.43 -17.41 -16.89
N MET A 335 -4.55 -16.72 -16.15
CA MET A 335 -3.79 -17.33 -15.06
C MET A 335 -4.70 -17.82 -13.93
N HIS A 336 -5.71 -17.04 -13.53
CA HIS A 336 -6.71 -17.45 -12.56
C HIS A 336 -7.67 -18.52 -13.08
N GLY A 337 -7.77 -18.67 -14.39
CA GLY A 337 -8.48 -19.76 -15.08
C GLY A 337 -7.63 -21.02 -15.28
N GLY A 338 -6.40 -21.06 -14.72
CA GLY A 338 -5.54 -22.25 -14.73
C GLY A 338 -4.64 -22.36 -15.96
N VAL A 339 -4.55 -21.33 -16.81
CA VAL A 339 -3.61 -21.30 -17.94
C VAL A 339 -2.18 -21.16 -17.40
N PRO A 340 -1.23 -22.02 -17.83
CA PRO A 340 0.17 -21.93 -17.42
C PRO A 340 0.80 -20.59 -17.77
N GLU A 341 1.70 -20.09 -16.91
CA GLU A 341 2.38 -18.79 -17.07
C GLU A 341 3.05 -18.63 -18.45
N ALA A 342 3.59 -19.71 -19.01
CA ALA A 342 4.24 -19.72 -20.33
C ALA A 342 3.26 -19.50 -21.51
N ASP A 343 1.96 -19.73 -21.30
CA ASP A 343 0.94 -19.69 -22.35
C ASP A 343 -0.08 -18.55 -22.20
N ILE A 344 0.00 -17.74 -21.13
CA ILE A 344 -0.99 -16.67 -20.84
C ILE A 344 -1.04 -15.57 -21.90
N THR A 345 0.02 -15.39 -22.70
CA THR A 345 0.06 -14.42 -23.81
C THR A 345 -0.62 -14.93 -25.07
N LYS A 346 -0.95 -16.23 -25.14
CA LYS A 346 -1.68 -16.83 -26.27
C LYS A 346 -3.18 -16.66 -26.06
N PRO A 347 -3.99 -16.51 -27.12
CA PRO A 347 -5.44 -16.50 -27.01
C PRO A 347 -5.95 -17.77 -26.31
N ASN A 348 -6.79 -17.58 -25.29
CA ASN A 348 -7.36 -18.70 -24.52
C ASN A 348 -8.73 -18.32 -23.94
N ARG A 349 -9.78 -18.51 -24.72
CA ARG A 349 -11.17 -18.22 -24.35
C ARG A 349 -11.60 -18.97 -23.08
N GLU A 350 -11.29 -20.27 -23.00
CA GLU A 350 -11.69 -21.13 -21.87
C GLU A 350 -11.03 -20.66 -20.56
N GLY A 351 -9.73 -20.34 -20.62
CA GLY A 351 -9.01 -19.80 -19.45
C GLY A 351 -9.63 -18.51 -18.93
N ILE A 352 -10.08 -17.61 -19.82
CA ILE A 352 -10.78 -16.37 -19.42
C ILE A 352 -12.10 -16.70 -18.73
N ILE A 353 -12.91 -17.61 -19.30
CA ILE A 353 -14.21 -18.01 -18.73
C ILE A 353 -14.02 -18.59 -17.32
N GLN A 354 -13.04 -19.46 -17.12
CA GLN A 354 -12.72 -20.01 -15.80
C GLN A 354 -12.22 -18.92 -14.83
N GLY A 355 -11.49 -17.93 -15.35
CA GLY A 355 -10.99 -16.79 -14.58
C GLY A 355 -12.07 -15.82 -14.10
N PHE A 356 -13.26 -15.80 -14.70
CA PHE A 356 -14.37 -14.94 -14.29
C PHE A 356 -14.79 -15.16 -12.85
N ALA A 357 -14.64 -16.36 -12.31
CA ALA A 357 -14.96 -16.64 -10.91
C ALA A 357 -14.10 -15.79 -9.93
N ASN A 358 -12.83 -15.48 -10.29
CA ASN A 358 -11.98 -14.59 -9.51
C ASN A 358 -12.44 -13.12 -9.63
N LEU A 359 -12.75 -12.66 -10.84
CA LEU A 359 -13.28 -11.32 -11.09
C LEU A 359 -14.59 -11.08 -10.34
N ASP A 360 -15.54 -12.00 -10.45
CA ASP A 360 -16.86 -11.93 -9.81
C ASP A 360 -16.74 -11.83 -8.30
N LYS A 361 -15.83 -12.60 -7.68
CA LYS A 361 -15.61 -12.54 -6.23
C LYS A 361 -15.05 -11.19 -5.78
N HIS A 362 -14.17 -10.58 -6.55
CA HIS A 362 -13.68 -9.24 -6.25
C HIS A 362 -14.76 -8.17 -6.40
N ILE A 363 -15.63 -8.27 -7.41
CA ILE A 363 -16.79 -7.39 -7.56
C ILE A 363 -17.73 -7.52 -6.36
N GLU A 364 -18.09 -8.77 -5.99
CA GLU A 364 -18.92 -9.06 -4.82
C GLU A 364 -18.33 -8.46 -3.53
N ASN A 365 -17.03 -8.67 -3.31
CA ASN A 365 -16.33 -8.13 -2.14
C ASN A 365 -16.42 -6.60 -2.08
N LEU A 366 -16.18 -5.89 -3.19
CA LEU A 366 -16.27 -4.44 -3.25
C LEU A 366 -17.71 -3.94 -3.03
N GLN A 367 -18.69 -4.61 -3.64
CA GLN A 367 -20.11 -4.28 -3.43
C GLN A 367 -20.55 -4.49 -1.98
N SER A 368 -19.97 -5.47 -1.26
CA SER A 368 -20.27 -5.69 0.15
C SER A 368 -19.89 -4.50 1.03
N PHE A 369 -18.87 -3.72 0.63
CA PHE A 369 -18.49 -2.44 1.26
C PHE A 369 -19.43 -1.27 0.85
N GLY A 370 -20.42 -1.51 -0.01
CA GLY A 370 -21.32 -0.48 -0.52
C GLY A 370 -20.77 0.27 -1.74
N GLN A 371 -19.70 -0.25 -2.37
CA GLN A 371 -19.07 0.43 -3.50
C GLN A 371 -19.82 0.20 -4.81
N THR A 372 -19.94 1.26 -5.59
CA THR A 372 -20.16 1.16 -7.04
C THR A 372 -18.85 0.74 -7.68
N VAL A 373 -18.89 -0.32 -8.50
CA VAL A 373 -17.71 -0.93 -9.12
C VAL A 373 -17.74 -0.71 -10.62
N LEU A 374 -16.65 -0.17 -11.15
CA LEU A 374 -16.35 -0.09 -12.58
C LEU A 374 -15.12 -0.93 -12.86
N VAL A 375 -15.18 -1.81 -13.87
CA VAL A 375 -14.04 -2.63 -14.29
C VAL A 375 -13.23 -1.87 -15.34
N ALA A 376 -11.93 -1.67 -15.04
CA ALA A 376 -10.96 -1.18 -16.02
C ALA A 376 -10.21 -2.36 -16.61
N LEU A 377 -10.46 -2.70 -17.85
CA LEU A 377 -9.71 -3.72 -18.58
C LEU A 377 -8.41 -3.10 -19.12
N ASN A 378 -7.30 -3.33 -18.42
CA ASN A 378 -5.99 -2.80 -18.82
C ASN A 378 -5.44 -3.63 -19.97
N ARG A 379 -5.43 -3.06 -21.18
CA ARG A 379 -5.08 -3.74 -22.41
C ARG A 379 -3.58 -3.93 -22.56
N PHE A 380 -3.18 -5.14 -22.94
CA PHE A 380 -1.82 -5.50 -23.36
C PHE A 380 -1.76 -5.74 -24.87
N THR A 381 -0.56 -5.64 -25.43
CA THR A 381 -0.34 -5.85 -26.88
C THR A 381 -0.64 -7.27 -27.36
N SER A 382 -0.68 -8.24 -26.46
CA SER A 382 -1.04 -9.64 -26.73
C SER A 382 -2.53 -9.92 -26.74
N ASP A 383 -3.36 -8.96 -26.31
CA ASP A 383 -4.80 -9.17 -26.16
C ASP A 383 -5.50 -9.13 -27.51
N THR A 384 -6.42 -10.07 -27.73
CA THR A 384 -7.27 -10.08 -28.92
C THR A 384 -8.59 -9.36 -28.66
N ASP A 385 -9.17 -8.77 -29.70
CA ASP A 385 -10.47 -8.09 -29.58
C ASP A 385 -11.58 -9.05 -29.13
N GLU A 386 -11.54 -10.32 -29.56
CA GLU A 386 -12.48 -11.37 -29.13
C GLU A 386 -12.41 -11.66 -27.62
N GLU A 387 -11.20 -11.67 -27.04
CA GLU A 387 -11.01 -11.83 -25.60
C GLU A 387 -11.51 -10.62 -24.82
N ILE A 388 -11.27 -9.42 -25.34
CA ILE A 388 -11.75 -8.15 -24.77
C ILE A 388 -13.29 -8.12 -24.77
N GLU A 389 -13.92 -8.40 -25.91
CA GLU A 389 -15.38 -8.44 -26.05
C GLU A 389 -16.01 -9.48 -25.11
N LEU A 390 -15.38 -10.66 -24.96
CA LEU A 390 -15.83 -11.69 -24.05
C LEU A 390 -15.90 -11.20 -22.59
N ILE A 391 -14.87 -10.47 -22.15
CA ILE A 391 -14.81 -9.92 -20.78
C ILE A 391 -15.83 -8.80 -20.62
N MET A 392 -15.94 -7.89 -21.58
CA MET A 392 -16.91 -6.80 -21.55
C MET A 392 -18.34 -7.34 -21.49
N HIS A 393 -18.67 -8.34 -22.31
CA HIS A 393 -19.98 -8.98 -22.31
C HIS A 393 -20.30 -9.67 -20.98
N HIS A 394 -19.31 -10.36 -20.37
CA HIS A 394 -19.50 -10.95 -19.04
C HIS A 394 -19.83 -9.89 -17.97
N CYS A 395 -19.11 -8.78 -17.97
CA CYS A 395 -19.39 -7.67 -17.05
C CYS A 395 -20.78 -7.07 -17.29
N GLU A 396 -21.17 -6.86 -18.54
CA GLU A 396 -22.50 -6.36 -18.91
C GLU A 396 -23.62 -7.26 -18.40
N GLN A 397 -23.48 -8.59 -18.57
CA GLN A 397 -24.45 -9.57 -18.03
C GLN A 397 -24.60 -9.49 -16.50
N LYS A 398 -23.58 -9.01 -15.80
CA LYS A 398 -23.58 -8.78 -14.35
C LYS A 398 -24.09 -7.37 -13.96
N GLY A 399 -24.41 -6.53 -14.95
CA GLY A 399 -24.76 -5.14 -14.71
C GLY A 399 -23.58 -4.28 -14.24
N ILE A 400 -22.36 -4.68 -14.59
CA ILE A 400 -21.12 -3.98 -14.23
C ILE A 400 -20.54 -3.33 -15.48
N ARG A 401 -20.30 -2.03 -15.41
CA ARG A 401 -19.64 -1.31 -16.51
C ARG A 401 -18.19 -1.73 -16.61
N CYS A 402 -17.76 -2.11 -17.83
CA CYS A 402 -16.38 -2.46 -18.15
C CYS A 402 -15.87 -1.55 -19.26
N VAL A 403 -14.69 -0.95 -19.08
CA VAL A 403 -14.08 -0.03 -20.03
C VAL A 403 -12.64 -0.44 -20.29
N VAL A 404 -12.23 -0.44 -21.56
CA VAL A 404 -10.85 -0.71 -21.96
C VAL A 404 -9.99 0.51 -21.63
N ASN A 405 -8.82 0.26 -21.05
CA ASN A 405 -7.83 1.28 -20.72
C ASN A 405 -6.55 1.09 -21.55
N ASN A 406 -6.19 2.10 -22.33
CA ASN A 406 -5.01 2.15 -23.18
C ASN A 406 -3.97 3.17 -22.69
N ALA A 407 -4.02 3.58 -21.41
CA ALA A 407 -3.14 4.63 -20.90
C ALA A 407 -1.63 4.30 -21.00
N TYR A 408 -1.26 3.02 -21.03
CA TYR A 408 0.13 2.62 -21.23
C TYR A 408 0.68 3.09 -22.57
N THR A 409 -0.11 2.94 -23.65
CA THR A 409 0.29 3.30 -25.03
C THR A 409 0.03 4.75 -25.38
N ASP A 410 -1.06 5.31 -24.86
CA ASP A 410 -1.63 6.56 -25.35
C ASP A 410 -1.75 7.67 -24.28
N GLY A 411 -1.28 7.42 -23.05
CA GLY A 411 -1.37 8.40 -21.97
C GLY A 411 -2.80 8.75 -21.56
N GLY A 412 -3.08 10.01 -21.27
CA GLY A 412 -4.38 10.49 -20.82
C GLY A 412 -5.51 10.28 -21.82
N ILE A 413 -5.24 10.45 -23.12
CA ILE A 413 -6.23 10.20 -24.17
C ILE A 413 -6.64 8.72 -24.19
N GLY A 414 -5.70 7.80 -23.95
CA GLY A 414 -5.97 6.36 -23.87
C GLY A 414 -6.83 5.95 -22.66
N ALA A 415 -6.97 6.84 -21.67
CA ALA A 415 -7.85 6.66 -20.51
C ALA A 415 -9.10 7.56 -20.55
N ALA A 416 -9.34 8.31 -21.63
CA ALA A 416 -10.46 9.27 -21.71
C ALA A 416 -11.82 8.58 -21.55
N ASP A 417 -12.04 7.44 -22.18
CA ASP A 417 -13.28 6.67 -22.07
C ASP A 417 -13.49 6.16 -20.64
N LEU A 418 -12.43 5.69 -19.99
CA LEU A 418 -12.47 5.29 -18.58
C LEU A 418 -12.79 6.48 -17.67
N ALA A 419 -12.20 7.66 -17.94
CA ALA A 419 -12.44 8.88 -17.20
C ALA A 419 -13.89 9.37 -17.35
N ASN A 420 -14.44 9.36 -18.57
CA ASN A 420 -15.85 9.68 -18.81
C ASN A 420 -16.77 8.73 -18.07
N ALA A 421 -16.51 7.42 -18.15
CA ALA A 421 -17.30 6.41 -17.44
C ALA A 421 -17.26 6.61 -15.92
N VAL A 422 -16.11 6.96 -15.34
CA VAL A 422 -15.96 7.25 -13.90
C VAL A 422 -16.79 8.47 -13.52
N VAL A 423 -16.75 9.55 -14.30
CA VAL A 423 -17.55 10.76 -14.03
C VAL A 423 -19.04 10.45 -14.09
N GLU A 424 -19.50 9.76 -15.14
CA GLU A 424 -20.89 9.38 -15.30
C GLU A 424 -21.41 8.48 -14.17
N GLU A 425 -20.61 7.50 -13.72
CA GLU A 425 -20.98 6.63 -12.59
C GLU A 425 -21.05 7.40 -11.28
N ILE A 426 -20.13 8.33 -11.02
CA ILE A 426 -20.16 9.17 -9.81
C ILE A 426 -21.41 10.08 -9.81
N GLU A 427 -21.78 10.64 -10.95
CA GLU A 427 -22.94 11.52 -11.08
C GLU A 427 -24.28 10.77 -10.98
N ASN A 428 -24.37 9.57 -11.57
CA ASN A 428 -25.64 8.84 -11.71
C ASN A 428 -25.80 7.68 -10.69
N ASN A 429 -24.72 7.08 -10.24
CA ASN A 429 -24.72 5.88 -9.40
C ASN A 429 -23.55 5.86 -8.39
N PRO A 430 -23.40 6.90 -7.55
CA PRO A 430 -22.32 6.96 -6.58
C PRO A 430 -22.39 5.81 -5.57
N SER A 431 -21.26 5.49 -4.97
CA SER A 431 -21.17 4.48 -3.91
C SER A 431 -22.14 4.80 -2.75
N ARG A 432 -22.73 3.76 -2.20
CA ARG A 432 -23.57 3.85 -1.00
C ARG A 432 -22.70 4.18 0.24
N PRO A 433 -23.32 4.55 1.36
CA PRO A 433 -22.59 4.70 2.62
C PRO A 433 -21.74 3.47 2.92
N LEU A 434 -20.48 3.71 3.29
CA LEU A 434 -19.50 2.66 3.49
C LEU A 434 -19.94 1.67 4.57
N ARG A 435 -19.87 0.39 4.27
CA ARG A 435 -20.13 -0.72 5.20
C ARG A 435 -18.80 -1.40 5.50
N PHE A 436 -18.56 -1.67 6.77
CA PHE A 436 -17.37 -2.40 7.19
C PHE A 436 -17.68 -3.89 7.32
N THR A 437 -16.65 -4.74 7.12
CA THR A 437 -16.81 -6.20 7.24
C THR A 437 -17.15 -6.64 8.65
N TYR A 438 -16.77 -5.85 9.66
CA TYR A 438 -16.98 -6.15 11.09
C TYR A 438 -17.25 -4.87 11.88
N ASP A 439 -17.84 -5.02 13.07
CA ASP A 439 -18.09 -3.94 14.02
C ASP A 439 -16.89 -3.69 14.94
N ASP A 440 -16.76 -2.47 15.46
CA ASP A 440 -15.67 -2.11 16.38
C ASP A 440 -15.72 -2.93 17.67
N ASN A 441 -16.93 -3.30 18.13
CA ASN A 441 -17.15 -4.09 19.34
C ASN A 441 -16.89 -5.60 19.17
N ASP A 442 -16.72 -6.08 17.95
CA ASP A 442 -16.34 -7.47 17.71
C ASP A 442 -14.97 -7.76 18.35
N SER A 443 -14.78 -8.96 18.89
CA SER A 443 -13.46 -9.37 19.32
C SER A 443 -12.50 -9.52 18.12
N PRO A 444 -11.17 -9.38 18.30
CA PRO A 444 -10.23 -9.57 17.20
C PRO A 444 -10.38 -10.91 16.48
N ALA A 445 -10.69 -11.99 17.19
CA ALA A 445 -10.96 -13.29 16.58
C ALA A 445 -12.18 -13.24 15.65
N VAL A 446 -13.29 -12.66 16.09
CA VAL A 446 -14.52 -12.49 15.29
C VAL A 446 -14.26 -11.60 14.07
N LYS A 447 -13.46 -10.52 14.21
CA LYS A 447 -13.06 -9.67 13.09
C LYS A 447 -12.29 -10.46 12.04
N ILE A 448 -11.35 -11.30 12.46
CA ILE A 448 -10.56 -12.18 11.58
C ILE A 448 -11.48 -13.20 10.88
N GLU A 449 -12.37 -13.85 11.60
CA GLU A 449 -13.34 -14.81 11.06
C GLU A 449 -14.25 -14.17 10.01
N LYS A 450 -14.81 -12.98 10.28
CA LYS A 450 -15.65 -12.25 9.34
C LYS A 450 -14.90 -11.90 8.04
N ILE A 451 -13.64 -11.43 8.14
CA ILE A 451 -12.81 -11.17 6.94
C ILE A 451 -12.56 -12.48 6.18
N ALA A 452 -12.17 -13.54 6.86
CA ALA A 452 -11.84 -14.83 6.24
C ALA A 452 -13.05 -15.43 5.51
N HIS A 453 -14.22 -15.42 6.12
CA HIS A 453 -15.45 -15.97 5.52
C HIS A 453 -15.98 -15.08 4.39
N ILE A 454 -16.15 -13.79 4.63
CA ILE A 454 -16.83 -12.87 3.69
C ILE A 454 -15.92 -12.53 2.51
N ILE A 455 -14.68 -12.11 2.79
CA ILE A 455 -13.75 -11.60 1.77
C ILE A 455 -13.01 -12.74 1.07
N TYR A 456 -12.52 -13.74 1.84
CA TYR A 456 -11.69 -14.80 1.26
C TYR A 456 -12.47 -16.06 0.87
N GLY A 457 -13.67 -16.29 1.44
CA GLY A 457 -14.45 -17.49 1.20
C GLY A 457 -13.92 -18.72 1.94
N ALA A 458 -13.25 -18.53 3.08
CA ALA A 458 -12.81 -19.61 3.95
C ALA A 458 -14.00 -20.34 4.58
N GLY A 459 -13.89 -21.67 4.76
CA GLY A 459 -14.90 -22.47 5.46
C GLY A 459 -14.67 -22.53 6.97
N GLU A 460 -13.41 -22.55 7.38
CA GLU A 460 -13.01 -22.66 8.78
C GLU A 460 -11.81 -21.74 9.09
N VAL A 461 -11.80 -21.11 10.26
CA VAL A 461 -10.66 -20.33 10.76
C VAL A 461 -10.07 -21.02 11.99
N VAL A 462 -8.78 -21.30 11.95
CA VAL A 462 -8.04 -21.96 13.03
C VAL A 462 -6.95 -21.05 13.56
N PHE A 463 -6.87 -20.93 14.88
CA PHE A 463 -5.84 -20.14 15.54
C PHE A 463 -4.79 -21.07 16.16
N SER A 464 -3.51 -20.80 15.92
CA SER A 464 -2.43 -21.48 16.64
C SER A 464 -2.47 -21.13 18.13
N GLN A 465 -1.90 -21.97 18.98
CA GLN A 465 -1.78 -21.69 20.42
C GLN A 465 -1.05 -20.36 20.69
N LYS A 466 -0.08 -20.00 19.84
CA LYS A 466 0.64 -18.73 19.90
C LYS A 466 -0.29 -17.55 19.62
N ALA A 467 -1.12 -17.65 18.58
CA ALA A 467 -2.10 -16.63 18.22
C ALA A 467 -3.16 -16.45 19.32
N GLU A 468 -3.72 -17.54 19.85
CA GLU A 468 -4.69 -17.49 20.95
C GLU A 468 -4.15 -16.81 22.20
N LYS A 469 -2.89 -17.12 22.58
CA LYS A 469 -2.24 -16.50 23.73
C LYS A 469 -2.11 -14.99 23.55
N LYS A 470 -1.72 -14.53 22.35
CA LYS A 470 -1.60 -13.10 22.04
C LYS A 470 -2.96 -12.39 21.96
N LEU A 471 -4.01 -13.05 21.44
CA LEU A 471 -5.38 -12.52 21.47
C LEU A 471 -5.89 -12.32 22.91
N LYS A 472 -5.62 -13.26 23.81
CA LYS A 472 -5.93 -13.11 25.24
C LYS A 472 -5.18 -11.93 25.87
N GLN A 473 -3.92 -11.71 25.49
CA GLN A 473 -3.11 -10.58 25.97
C GLN A 473 -3.67 -9.24 25.48
N ILE A 474 -4.04 -9.12 24.22
CA ILE A 474 -4.67 -7.93 23.62
C ILE A 474 -5.98 -7.59 24.34
N LYS A 475 -6.77 -8.63 24.68
CA LYS A 475 -8.00 -8.48 25.48
C LYS A 475 -7.70 -7.91 26.87
N ASN A 476 -6.68 -8.41 27.55
CA ASN A 476 -6.29 -7.95 28.89
C ASN A 476 -5.84 -6.48 28.88
N TRP A 477 -5.32 -6.00 27.77
CA TRP A 477 -4.92 -4.60 27.58
C TRP A 477 -6.06 -3.68 27.09
N ASN A 478 -7.31 -4.19 27.00
CA ASN A 478 -8.48 -3.48 26.49
C ASN A 478 -8.31 -2.93 25.06
N LEU A 479 -7.58 -3.63 24.20
CA LEU A 479 -7.31 -3.26 22.80
C LEU A 479 -8.16 -4.05 21.78
N ASN A 480 -9.25 -4.67 22.22
CA ASN A 480 -10.16 -5.44 21.34
C ASN A 480 -10.83 -4.60 20.25
N HIS A 481 -11.00 -3.31 20.48
CA HIS A 481 -11.63 -2.39 19.53
C HIS A 481 -10.79 -2.15 18.28
N LEU A 482 -9.49 -2.44 18.30
CA LEU A 482 -8.61 -2.21 17.17
C LEU A 482 -9.03 -3.01 15.93
N PRO A 483 -9.00 -2.41 14.72
CA PRO A 483 -9.20 -3.13 13.48
C PRO A 483 -8.12 -4.18 13.23
N VAL A 484 -8.39 -5.11 12.32
CA VAL A 484 -7.50 -6.21 11.99
C VAL A 484 -6.95 -6.04 10.57
N CYS A 485 -5.66 -6.29 10.44
CA CYS A 485 -4.91 -6.36 9.19
C CYS A 485 -4.47 -7.82 8.97
N ILE A 486 -5.07 -8.50 7.99
CA ILE A 486 -4.64 -9.87 7.64
C ILE A 486 -3.37 -9.81 6.81
N ALA A 487 -2.29 -10.43 7.28
CA ALA A 487 -1.05 -10.64 6.53
C ALA A 487 -1.07 -12.02 5.89
N LYS A 488 -1.17 -12.07 4.57
CA LYS A 488 -1.19 -13.32 3.77
C LYS A 488 -0.57 -13.12 2.40
N THR A 489 -0.40 -14.21 1.64
CA THR A 489 0.02 -14.13 0.24
C THR A 489 -0.93 -13.26 -0.60
N GLN A 490 -0.37 -12.54 -1.55
CA GLN A 490 -1.13 -11.71 -2.51
C GLN A 490 -1.63 -12.49 -3.73
N TYR A 491 -1.23 -13.75 -3.89
CA TYR A 491 -1.48 -14.54 -5.11
C TYR A 491 -2.72 -15.44 -5.04
N SER A 492 -3.40 -15.48 -3.91
CA SER A 492 -4.57 -16.34 -3.69
C SER A 492 -5.52 -15.72 -2.68
N PHE A 493 -6.80 -16.05 -2.74
CA PHE A 493 -7.74 -15.79 -1.63
C PHE A 493 -7.35 -16.58 -0.37
N SER A 494 -6.75 -17.76 -0.51
CA SER A 494 -6.23 -18.55 0.61
C SER A 494 -4.86 -18.05 1.10
N ALA A 495 -4.28 -18.73 2.08
CA ALA A 495 -2.91 -18.51 2.54
C ALA A 495 -1.85 -19.28 1.70
N ASP A 496 -2.25 -20.09 0.72
CA ASP A 496 -1.37 -20.84 -0.17
C ASP A 496 -1.17 -20.11 -1.50
N PRO A 497 0.05 -19.62 -1.82
CA PRO A 497 0.32 -18.86 -3.04
C PRO A 497 0.19 -19.66 -4.34
N LYS A 498 0.04 -20.98 -4.27
CA LYS A 498 -0.09 -21.86 -5.43
C LYS A 498 -1.54 -22.10 -5.86
N ARG A 499 -2.52 -21.71 -5.03
CA ARG A 499 -3.94 -21.90 -5.31
C ARG A 499 -4.52 -20.68 -6.02
N TYR A 500 -4.47 -20.70 -7.34
CA TYR A 500 -5.03 -19.65 -8.20
C TYR A 500 -6.56 -19.75 -8.33
N GLY A 501 -7.16 -18.72 -8.94
CA GLY A 501 -8.61 -18.66 -9.18
C GLY A 501 -9.44 -18.38 -7.94
N LEU A 502 -10.67 -18.86 -7.95
CA LEU A 502 -11.56 -18.79 -6.80
C LEU A 502 -11.39 -20.05 -5.92
N VAL A 503 -10.89 -19.85 -4.73
CA VAL A 503 -10.78 -20.93 -3.71
C VAL A 503 -11.91 -20.73 -2.72
N LYS A 504 -12.64 -21.81 -2.40
CA LYS A 504 -13.75 -21.82 -1.42
C LYS A 504 -13.55 -22.89 -0.37
N ASP A 505 -14.22 -22.74 0.76
CA ASP A 505 -14.37 -23.72 1.84
C ASP A 505 -13.04 -24.31 2.34
N PHE A 506 -11.97 -23.52 2.29
CA PHE A 506 -10.66 -23.91 2.79
C PHE A 506 -10.48 -23.54 4.26
N GLN A 507 -9.61 -24.29 4.94
CA GLN A 507 -9.17 -23.94 6.30
C GLN A 507 -8.20 -22.74 6.22
N PHE A 508 -8.49 -21.70 7.01
CA PHE A 508 -7.66 -20.49 7.10
C PHE A 508 -6.97 -20.45 8.47
N THR A 509 -5.67 -20.71 8.49
CA THR A 509 -4.90 -20.81 9.74
C THR A 509 -4.19 -19.49 10.05
N ILE A 510 -4.44 -18.96 11.25
CA ILE A 510 -3.73 -17.82 11.82
C ILE A 510 -2.57 -18.33 12.68
N ASN A 511 -1.35 -18.15 12.19
CA ASN A 511 -0.12 -18.67 12.81
C ASN A 511 0.38 -17.77 13.95
N ASP A 512 0.19 -16.45 13.83
CA ASP A 512 0.63 -15.49 14.82
C ASP A 512 -0.23 -14.21 14.80
N ILE A 513 -0.15 -13.45 15.87
CA ILE A 513 -0.75 -12.11 16.02
C ILE A 513 0.34 -11.13 16.42
N GLU A 514 0.36 -9.97 15.79
CA GLU A 514 1.21 -8.84 16.19
C GLU A 514 0.35 -7.62 16.50
N LEU A 515 0.77 -6.84 17.46
CA LEU A 515 0.07 -5.63 17.88
C LEU A 515 0.84 -4.40 17.40
N ASN A 516 0.21 -3.60 16.56
CA ASN A 516 0.68 -2.26 16.17
C ASN A 516 -0.20 -1.22 16.90
N ALA A 517 0.04 -1.08 18.20
CA ALA A 517 -0.79 -0.26 19.09
C ALA A 517 -0.74 1.24 18.73
N GLY A 518 0.40 1.73 18.30
CA GLY A 518 0.58 3.11 17.83
C GLY A 518 -0.12 3.36 16.50
N ALA A 519 0.02 2.46 15.54
CA ALA A 519 -0.69 2.55 14.27
C ALA A 519 -2.20 2.30 14.43
N GLY A 520 -2.59 1.64 15.54
CA GLY A 520 -3.99 1.40 15.88
C GLY A 520 -4.61 0.26 15.09
N PHE A 521 -3.91 -0.86 14.91
CA PHE A 521 -4.45 -2.11 14.36
C PHE A 521 -3.68 -3.35 14.82
N ILE A 522 -4.32 -4.50 14.68
CA ILE A 522 -3.76 -5.82 14.99
C ILE A 522 -3.40 -6.51 13.67
N VAL A 523 -2.22 -7.10 13.58
CA VAL A 523 -1.80 -7.89 12.41
C VAL A 523 -2.01 -9.38 12.70
N ALA A 524 -2.85 -10.04 11.90
CA ALA A 524 -3.08 -11.48 11.96
C ALA A 524 -2.30 -12.15 10.81
N ILE A 525 -1.33 -12.99 11.15
CA ILE A 525 -0.42 -13.61 10.20
C ILE A 525 -0.96 -14.97 9.79
N ALA A 526 -1.29 -15.12 8.50
CA ALA A 526 -1.74 -16.36 7.88
C ALA A 526 -0.72 -16.83 6.84
N GLY A 527 -0.33 -18.11 6.94
CA GLY A 527 0.72 -18.68 6.10
C GLY A 527 2.13 -18.22 6.46
N GLU A 528 3.06 -18.40 5.53
CA GLU A 528 4.46 -18.00 5.70
C GLU A 528 4.68 -16.57 5.19
N MET A 529 4.52 -15.58 6.07
CA MET A 529 4.76 -14.18 5.73
C MET A 529 6.11 -13.69 6.28
N LEU A 530 6.95 -13.21 5.40
CA LEU A 530 8.28 -12.72 5.72
C LEU A 530 8.29 -11.18 5.73
N ARG A 531 8.58 -10.60 6.87
CA ARG A 531 8.73 -9.15 7.04
C ARG A 531 10.09 -8.62 6.58
N MET A 532 11.05 -9.51 6.31
CA MET A 532 12.32 -9.23 5.62
C MET A 532 12.42 -10.15 4.41
N PRO A 533 12.06 -9.66 3.20
CA PRO A 533 12.20 -10.41 1.96
C PRO A 533 13.67 -10.73 1.67
N GLY A 534 13.93 -11.79 0.90
CA GLY A 534 15.24 -12.07 0.35
C GLY A 534 15.33 -11.61 -1.10
N LEU A 535 16.53 -11.31 -1.58
CA LEU A 535 16.76 -11.11 -3.00
C LEU A 535 16.48 -12.41 -3.77
N PRO A 536 15.87 -12.32 -4.99
CA PRO A 536 15.65 -13.48 -5.86
C PRO A 536 16.99 -13.99 -6.45
N LYS A 537 16.91 -15.10 -7.19
CA LYS A 537 18.10 -15.68 -7.87
C LYS A 537 18.73 -14.71 -8.87
N HIS A 538 17.91 -13.93 -9.55
CA HIS A 538 18.33 -12.89 -10.50
C HIS A 538 17.66 -11.57 -10.09
N PRO A 539 18.28 -10.80 -9.19
CA PRO A 539 17.72 -9.55 -8.72
C PRO A 539 17.85 -8.44 -9.77
N GLN A 540 16.89 -7.51 -9.79
CA GLN A 540 16.92 -6.33 -10.65
C GLN A 540 18.22 -5.51 -10.49
N ALA A 541 18.80 -5.53 -9.30
CA ALA A 541 20.10 -4.92 -9.01
C ALA A 541 21.20 -5.27 -10.01
N GLN A 542 21.18 -6.47 -10.63
CA GLN A 542 22.15 -6.91 -11.63
C GLN A 542 21.99 -6.22 -12.99
N GLN A 543 20.83 -5.60 -13.23
CA GLN A 543 20.52 -4.89 -14.48
C GLN A 543 20.75 -3.38 -14.37
N ILE A 544 20.82 -2.84 -13.16
CA ILE A 544 20.98 -1.41 -12.90
C ILE A 544 22.43 -1.00 -13.15
N LYS A 545 22.62 0.04 -13.98
CA LYS A 545 23.92 0.59 -14.34
C LYS A 545 23.88 2.12 -14.32
N VAL A 546 25.01 2.74 -14.13
CA VAL A 546 25.19 4.18 -14.33
C VAL A 546 26.06 4.37 -15.58
N VAL A 547 25.44 4.91 -16.63
CA VAL A 547 26.09 5.17 -17.93
C VAL A 547 26.04 6.66 -18.22
N ASN A 548 27.18 7.30 -18.34
CA ASN A 548 27.27 8.76 -18.58
C ASN A 548 26.46 9.61 -17.59
N GLY A 549 26.41 9.19 -16.32
CA GLY A 549 25.67 9.87 -15.26
C GLY A 549 24.16 9.60 -15.24
N LYS A 550 23.64 8.78 -16.15
CA LYS A 550 22.23 8.32 -16.18
C LYS A 550 22.12 6.92 -15.61
N ILE A 551 20.99 6.66 -14.93
CA ILE A 551 20.69 5.34 -14.38
C ILE A 551 19.89 4.56 -15.42
N GLU A 552 20.38 3.39 -15.79
CA GLU A 552 19.71 2.44 -16.69
C GLU A 552 19.30 1.18 -15.92
N GLY A 553 18.22 0.52 -16.35
CA GLY A 553 17.75 -0.75 -15.79
C GLY A 553 17.02 -0.64 -14.44
N LEU A 554 16.59 0.54 -14.04
CA LEU A 554 15.83 0.75 -12.80
C LEU A 554 14.33 0.41 -12.97
N TYR A 555 13.86 0.24 -14.22
CA TYR A 555 12.44 0.05 -14.60
C TYR A 555 12.17 -1.36 -15.11
#